data_7f816fc553ffe6d955c67a7f719a4b1d
#
_entry.id   7f816fc553ffe6d955c67a7f719a4b1d
#
_cell.length_a   1.000
_cell.length_b   1.000
_cell.length_c   1.000
_cell.angle_alpha   90.00
_cell.angle_beta   90.00
_cell.angle_gamma   90.00
#
_symmetry.space_group_name_H-M   'P 1'
#
loop_
_entity.id
_entity.type
_entity.pdbx_description
1 polymer ?
#
loop_
_entity_poly.entity_id
_entity_poly.type
_entity_poly.pdbx_seq_one_letter_code
_entity_poly.pdbx_strand_id
1 'polypeptide(L)'
;MRKRSEFDVQKTLCQYAKLKYPNLLWRSDMSGITLGKKVAIQYWTHLAKYRGFPDWVCYEPMPQCDFVGLQLELKIEGFDIATIIQKKLHLSSSAHISEQWTMIQSLRERGWAAGFVVGSKSACSALP
;
A
#
# COMPACT_ATOMS: atom_id res chain seq x y z
N MET A 1 8.15 -17.34 18.54
CA MET A 1 8.53 -16.52 17.35
C MET A 1 7.49 -15.45 17.11
N ARG A 2 7.90 -14.19 17.03
CA ARG A 2 6.95 -13.08 16.81
C ARG A 2 6.35 -13.17 15.41
N LYS A 3 5.02 -13.05 15.32
CA LYS A 3 4.33 -13.00 14.04
C LYS A 3 4.66 -11.68 13.33
N ARG A 4 5.00 -11.73 12.05
CA ARG A 4 5.24 -10.53 11.25
C ARG A 4 3.97 -9.71 11.09
N SER A 5 4.11 -8.40 11.21
CA SER A 5 3.04 -7.43 11.00
C SER A 5 3.15 -6.79 9.62
N GLU A 6 2.10 -6.09 9.19
CA GLU A 6 2.16 -5.26 7.98
C GLU A 6 3.25 -4.20 8.10
N PHE A 7 3.45 -3.65 9.31
CA PHE A 7 4.53 -2.70 9.57
C PHE A 7 5.91 -3.31 9.29
N ASP A 8 6.11 -4.58 9.66
CA ASP A 8 7.38 -5.27 9.37
C ASP A 8 7.60 -5.41 7.85
N VAL A 9 6.57 -5.70 7.08
CA VAL A 9 6.64 -5.75 5.61
C VAL A 9 7.01 -4.37 5.06
N GLN A 10 6.35 -3.33 5.53
CA GLN A 10 6.58 -1.95 5.11
C GLN A 10 8.02 -1.52 5.42
N LYS A 11 8.49 -1.81 6.62
CA LYS A 11 9.85 -1.52 7.06
C LYS A 11 10.89 -2.20 6.18
N THR A 12 10.68 -3.48 5.87
CA THR A 12 11.57 -4.26 5.00
C THR A 12 11.64 -3.66 3.60
N LEU A 13 10.48 -3.30 3.03
CA LEU A 13 10.43 -2.66 1.71
C LEU A 13 11.18 -1.34 1.69
N CYS A 14 10.98 -0.50 2.71
CA CYS A 14 11.64 0.79 2.80
C CYS A 14 13.17 0.65 2.92
N GLN A 15 13.63 -0.31 3.72
CA GLN A 15 15.07 -0.59 3.86
C GLN A 15 15.66 -1.09 2.54
N TYR A 16 14.97 -1.98 1.85
CA TYR A 16 15.38 -2.49 0.55
C TYR A 16 15.48 -1.36 -0.49
N ALA A 17 14.48 -0.50 -0.55
CA ALA A 17 14.47 0.62 -1.49
C ALA A 17 15.63 1.57 -1.24
N LYS A 18 15.92 1.89 0.02
CA LYS A 18 17.03 2.77 0.37
C LYS A 18 18.38 2.21 -0.06
N LEU A 19 18.56 0.90 0.10
CA LEU A 19 19.83 0.25 -0.19
C LEU A 19 20.03 -0.03 -1.68
N LYS A 20 19.00 -0.55 -2.34
CA LYS A 20 19.13 -0.99 -3.73
C LYS A 20 18.86 0.12 -4.75
N TYR A 21 18.00 1.06 -4.40
CA TYR A 21 17.59 2.13 -5.31
C TYR A 21 17.76 3.50 -4.62
N PRO A 22 19.00 3.92 -4.34
CA PRO A 22 19.25 5.13 -3.55
C PRO A 22 18.70 6.41 -4.16
N ASN A 23 18.48 6.43 -5.47
CA ASN A 23 17.97 7.62 -6.19
C ASN A 23 16.49 7.53 -6.50
N LEU A 24 15.81 6.46 -6.10
CA LEU A 24 14.37 6.30 -6.35
C LEU A 24 13.58 7.25 -5.47
N LEU A 25 12.67 8.01 -6.07
CA LEU A 25 11.80 8.92 -5.32
C LEU A 25 10.56 8.17 -4.85
N TRP A 26 10.46 7.95 -3.55
CA TRP A 26 9.35 7.22 -2.96
C TRP A 26 8.97 7.77 -1.59
N ARG A 27 7.78 7.41 -1.15
CA ARG A 27 7.28 7.76 0.18
C ARG A 27 6.49 6.60 0.75
N SER A 28 6.65 6.36 2.04
CA SER A 28 5.86 5.40 2.79
C SER A 28 4.81 6.14 3.60
N ASP A 29 3.59 5.59 3.65
CA ASP A 29 2.51 6.16 4.44
C ASP A 29 2.67 5.76 5.92
N MET A 30 2.07 6.55 6.79
CA MET A 30 2.09 6.30 8.23
C MET A 30 0.92 5.44 8.70
N SER A 31 0.11 4.89 7.80
CA SER A 31 -1.08 4.10 8.14
C SER A 31 -0.77 2.86 8.99
N GLY A 32 0.45 2.32 8.89
CA GLY A 32 0.90 1.19 9.71
C GLY A 32 1.36 1.58 11.12
N ILE A 33 1.37 2.87 11.44
CA ILE A 33 1.81 3.40 12.72
C ILE A 33 0.59 3.86 13.51
N THR A 34 0.50 3.44 14.77
CA THR A 34 -0.58 3.87 15.66
C THR A 34 -0.41 5.34 16.00
N LEU A 35 -1.32 6.18 15.50
CA LEU A 35 -1.38 7.59 15.86
C LEU A 35 -2.20 7.78 17.12
N GLY A 36 -1.83 8.75 17.96
CA GLY A 36 -2.66 9.15 19.08
C GLY A 36 -4.03 9.62 18.61
N LYS A 37 -5.06 9.43 19.44
CA LYS A 37 -6.45 9.76 19.08
C LYS A 37 -6.60 11.21 18.61
N LYS A 38 -5.97 12.15 19.30
CA LYS A 38 -6.02 13.57 18.97
C LYS A 38 -5.42 13.86 17.59
N VAL A 39 -4.27 13.26 17.29
CA VAL A 39 -3.60 13.43 16.01
C VAL A 39 -4.43 12.81 14.88
N ALA A 40 -4.99 11.63 15.10
CA ALA A 40 -5.85 10.97 14.11
C ALA A 40 -7.08 11.83 13.78
N ILE A 41 -7.74 12.41 14.79
CA ILE A 41 -8.89 13.29 14.59
C ILE A 41 -8.49 14.53 13.78
N GLN A 42 -7.37 15.17 14.09
CA GLN A 42 -6.87 16.32 13.35
C GLN A 42 -6.60 15.97 11.88
N TYR A 43 -5.95 14.85 11.64
CA TYR A 43 -5.63 14.39 10.29
C TYR A 43 -6.92 14.19 9.46
N TRP A 44 -7.88 13.42 9.98
CA TRP A 44 -9.10 13.12 9.24
C TRP A 44 -10.02 14.33 9.11
N THR A 45 -10.01 15.25 10.06
CA THR A 45 -10.84 16.46 9.99
C THR A 45 -10.31 17.49 8.99
N HIS A 46 -8.98 17.67 8.95
CA HIS A 46 -8.40 18.82 8.23
C HIS A 46 -7.50 18.44 7.06
N LEU A 47 -6.89 17.27 7.06
CA LEU A 47 -5.80 16.95 6.13
C LEU A 47 -6.11 15.82 5.15
N ALA A 48 -7.17 15.05 5.38
CA ALA A 48 -7.51 13.91 4.55
C ALA A 48 -8.96 13.92 4.12
N LYS A 49 -9.20 13.49 2.88
CA LYS A 49 -10.56 13.35 2.32
C LYS A 49 -10.94 11.89 2.11
N TYR A 50 -10.01 11.09 1.64
CA TYR A 50 -10.26 9.71 1.25
C TYR A 50 -9.51 8.72 2.12
N ARG A 51 -10.10 7.55 2.35
CA ARG A 51 -9.46 6.41 2.99
C ARG A 51 -8.99 5.41 1.93
N GLY A 52 -8.12 4.51 2.33
CA GLY A 52 -7.73 3.38 1.49
C GLY A 52 -6.57 3.63 0.54
N PHE A 53 -5.85 4.76 0.67
CA PHE A 53 -4.63 4.98 -0.11
C PHE A 53 -3.59 3.92 0.22
N PRO A 54 -2.83 3.44 -0.81
CA PRO A 54 -1.76 2.46 -0.59
C PRO A 54 -0.67 2.94 0.37
N ASP A 55 -0.01 1.96 1.00
CA ASP A 55 1.01 2.21 2.03
C ASP A 55 2.32 2.77 1.50
N TRP A 56 2.61 2.52 0.22
CA TRP A 56 3.91 2.89 -0.36
C TRP A 56 3.72 3.43 -1.77
N VAL A 57 4.40 4.53 -2.06
CA VAL A 57 4.27 5.25 -3.34
C VAL A 57 5.64 5.54 -3.92
N CYS A 58 5.85 5.12 -5.17
CA CYS A 58 7.01 5.49 -5.97
C CYS A 58 6.58 6.49 -7.04
N TYR A 59 7.26 7.63 -7.10
CA TYR A 59 6.92 8.72 -8.01
C TYR A 59 7.73 8.67 -9.31
N GLU A 60 8.49 7.60 -9.53
CA GLU A 60 9.23 7.44 -10.77
C GLU A 60 8.32 6.93 -11.88
N PRO A 61 8.33 7.56 -13.05
CA PRO A 61 7.59 7.06 -14.20
C PRO A 61 8.07 5.67 -14.59
N MET A 62 7.14 4.85 -15.08
CA MET A 62 7.45 3.52 -15.60
C MET A 62 7.27 3.56 -17.12
N PRO A 63 8.25 4.08 -17.88
CA PRO A 63 8.06 4.40 -19.30
C PRO A 63 7.78 3.18 -20.17
N GLN A 64 8.25 1.99 -19.78
CA GLN A 64 8.00 0.75 -20.52
C GLN A 64 6.53 0.33 -20.49
N CYS A 65 5.77 0.82 -19.51
CA CYS A 65 4.39 0.45 -19.29
C CYS A 65 3.44 1.66 -19.31
N ASP A 66 3.96 2.84 -19.62
CA ASP A 66 3.21 4.12 -19.64
C ASP A 66 2.55 4.47 -18.31
N PHE A 67 3.07 3.97 -17.19
CA PHE A 67 2.57 4.34 -15.87
C PHE A 67 3.29 5.57 -15.32
N VAL A 68 2.54 6.43 -14.61
CA VAL A 68 3.09 7.64 -13.98
C VAL A 68 3.86 7.35 -12.69
N GLY A 69 3.68 6.17 -12.13
CA GLY A 69 4.36 5.70 -10.93
C GLY A 69 3.73 4.42 -10.41
N LEU A 70 4.15 4.01 -9.22
CA LEU A 70 3.73 2.75 -8.61
C LEU A 70 3.20 3.00 -7.20
N GLN A 71 2.06 2.40 -6.85
CA GLN A 71 1.52 2.44 -5.49
C GLN A 71 1.19 1.03 -5.02
N LEU A 72 1.69 0.68 -3.84
CA LEU A 72 1.56 -0.66 -3.27
C LEU A 72 0.82 -0.63 -1.94
N GLU A 73 -0.24 -1.42 -1.83
CA GLU A 73 -0.90 -1.73 -0.58
C GLU A 73 -0.30 -3.02 -0.02
N LEU A 74 0.30 -2.93 1.16
CA LEU A 74 1.09 -4.02 1.73
C LEU A 74 0.23 -4.90 2.64
N LYS A 75 0.37 -6.22 2.49
CA LYS A 75 -0.30 -7.21 3.33
C LYS A 75 0.73 -8.17 3.92
N ILE A 76 0.40 -8.75 5.07
CA ILE A 76 1.26 -9.75 5.73
C ILE A 76 1.37 -11.01 4.89
N GLU A 77 2.44 -11.75 5.08
CA GLU A 77 2.63 -13.05 4.41
C GLU A 77 1.48 -14.00 4.74
N GLY A 78 1.02 -14.75 3.74
CA GLY A 78 -0.09 -15.68 3.88
C GLY A 78 -1.48 -15.06 3.76
N PHE A 79 -1.59 -13.75 3.58
CA PHE A 79 -2.89 -13.09 3.41
C PHE A 79 -3.50 -13.46 2.06
N ASP A 80 -4.71 -13.99 2.06
CA ASP A 80 -5.40 -14.44 0.84
C ASP A 80 -6.26 -13.33 0.24
N ILE A 81 -5.60 -12.38 -0.41
CA ILE A 81 -6.28 -11.26 -1.04
C ILE A 81 -7.09 -11.67 -2.26
N ALA A 82 -6.62 -12.68 -3.01
CA ALA A 82 -7.27 -13.12 -4.24
C ALA A 82 -8.68 -13.65 -3.94
N THR A 83 -8.83 -14.50 -2.93
CA THR A 83 -10.14 -15.04 -2.54
C THR A 83 -11.08 -13.93 -2.08
N ILE A 84 -10.58 -12.97 -1.31
CA ILE A 84 -11.40 -11.85 -0.83
C ILE A 84 -11.90 -11.00 -2.00
N ILE A 85 -11.06 -10.71 -2.97
CA ILE A 85 -11.44 -9.93 -4.16
C ILE A 85 -12.46 -10.69 -5.00
N GLN A 86 -12.25 -12.01 -5.23
CA GLN A 86 -13.17 -12.84 -6.02
C GLN A 86 -14.56 -12.92 -5.40
N LYS A 87 -14.66 -12.91 -4.08
CA LYS A 87 -15.96 -12.93 -3.37
C LYS A 87 -16.64 -11.56 -3.33
N LYS A 88 -16.12 -10.57 -4.03
CA LYS A 88 -16.63 -9.20 -4.09
C LYS A 88 -16.75 -8.53 -2.71
N LEU A 89 -15.99 -9.02 -1.74
CA LEU A 89 -15.82 -8.37 -0.44
C LEU A 89 -17.14 -8.14 0.33
N HIS A 90 -18.06 -9.09 0.28
CA HIS A 90 -19.34 -8.97 0.98
C HIS A 90 -19.27 -9.21 2.49
N LEU A 91 -18.11 -9.58 3.00
CA LEU A 91 -17.90 -9.82 4.43
C LEU A 91 -17.61 -8.52 5.15
N SER A 92 -18.19 -8.34 6.34
CA SER A 92 -17.99 -7.13 7.17
C SER A 92 -16.51 -6.90 7.50
N SER A 93 -15.73 -7.96 7.70
CA SER A 93 -14.28 -7.90 7.94
C SER A 93 -13.50 -7.40 6.72
N SER A 94 -14.15 -7.34 5.55
CA SER A 94 -13.53 -6.93 4.29
C SER A 94 -13.86 -5.49 3.90
N ALA A 95 -14.61 -4.75 4.70
CA ALA A 95 -14.98 -3.36 4.38
C ALA A 95 -13.76 -2.49 4.13
N HIS A 96 -12.73 -2.62 4.97
CA HIS A 96 -11.47 -1.89 4.83
C HIS A 96 -10.74 -2.26 3.54
N ILE A 97 -10.72 -3.54 3.19
CA ILE A 97 -10.10 -4.03 1.96
C ILE A 97 -10.90 -3.54 0.75
N SER A 98 -12.22 -3.46 0.86
CA SER A 98 -13.07 -2.90 -0.19
C SER A 98 -12.72 -1.43 -0.46
N GLU A 99 -12.50 -0.63 0.57
CA GLU A 99 -12.04 0.75 0.42
C GLU A 99 -10.68 0.81 -0.29
N GLN A 100 -9.75 -0.05 0.11
CA GLN A 100 -8.42 -0.13 -0.49
C GLN A 100 -8.50 -0.53 -1.96
N TRP A 101 -9.33 -1.53 -2.29
CA TRP A 101 -9.54 -1.99 -3.65
C TRP A 101 -10.14 -0.88 -4.53
N THR A 102 -11.14 -0.17 -4.03
CA THR A 102 -11.76 0.95 -4.73
C THR A 102 -10.74 2.04 -5.02
N MET A 103 -9.88 2.37 -4.07
CA MET A 103 -8.82 3.34 -4.25
C MET A 103 -7.81 2.88 -5.30
N ILE A 104 -7.42 1.60 -5.28
CA ILE A 104 -6.50 1.03 -6.28
C ILE A 104 -7.09 1.17 -7.69
N GLN A 105 -8.38 0.88 -7.86
CA GLN A 105 -9.03 1.04 -9.16
C GLN A 105 -9.03 2.51 -9.62
N SER A 106 -9.29 3.44 -8.71
CA SER A 106 -9.25 4.87 -9.01
C SER A 106 -7.85 5.33 -9.44
N LEU A 107 -6.82 4.80 -8.79
CA LEU A 107 -5.43 5.11 -9.15
C LEU A 107 -5.07 4.56 -10.53
N ARG A 108 -5.50 3.33 -10.83
CA ARG A 108 -5.28 2.72 -12.15
C ARG A 108 -5.93 3.53 -13.26
N GLU A 109 -7.13 4.05 -13.04
CA GLU A 109 -7.84 4.92 -13.99
C GLU A 109 -7.07 6.20 -14.28
N ARG A 110 -6.20 6.62 -13.36
CA ARG A 110 -5.39 7.85 -13.47
C ARG A 110 -3.96 7.61 -13.95
N GLY A 111 -3.68 6.39 -14.40
CA GLY A 111 -2.39 6.05 -14.99
C GLY A 111 -1.35 5.49 -14.03
N TRP A 112 -1.73 5.15 -12.80
CA TRP A 112 -0.82 4.54 -11.84
C TRP A 112 -0.77 3.02 -11.99
N ALA A 113 0.41 2.43 -11.84
CA ALA A 113 0.51 1.02 -11.50
C ALA A 113 0.17 0.91 -10.01
N ALA A 114 -0.85 0.15 -9.67
CA ALA A 114 -1.27 0.05 -8.28
C ALA A 114 -1.82 -1.35 -7.99
N GLY A 115 -1.58 -1.85 -6.78
CA GLY A 115 -2.04 -3.17 -6.42
C GLY A 115 -1.73 -3.53 -4.98
N PHE A 116 -2.25 -4.68 -4.57
CA PHE A 116 -1.87 -5.33 -3.33
C PHE A 116 -0.61 -6.15 -3.54
N VAL A 117 0.28 -6.17 -2.55
CA VAL A 117 1.40 -7.10 -2.48
C VAL A 117 1.41 -7.79 -1.13
N VAL A 118 1.65 -9.08 -1.14
CA VAL A 118 1.59 -9.93 0.05
C VAL A 118 3.00 -10.39 0.42
N GLY A 119 3.45 -9.96 1.59
CA GLY A 119 4.76 -10.33 2.12
C GLY A 119 5.92 -9.48 1.58
N SER A 120 7.03 -9.52 2.29
CA SER A 120 8.22 -8.70 2.01
C SER A 120 8.87 -9.02 0.68
N LYS A 121 8.94 -10.31 0.33
CA LYS A 121 9.57 -10.75 -0.92
C LYS A 121 8.83 -10.21 -2.13
N SER A 122 7.51 -10.33 -2.15
CA SER A 122 6.69 -9.81 -3.25
C SER A 122 6.75 -8.29 -3.32
N ALA A 123 6.75 -7.62 -2.17
CA ALA A 123 6.87 -6.17 -2.11
C ALA A 123 8.18 -5.69 -2.74
N CYS A 124 9.30 -6.29 -2.35
CA CYS A 124 10.61 -5.92 -2.91
C CYS A 124 10.70 -6.25 -4.41
N SER A 125 10.12 -7.36 -4.84
CA SER A 125 10.10 -7.76 -6.26
C SER A 125 9.26 -6.85 -7.14
N ALA A 126 8.33 -6.09 -6.58
CA ALA A 126 7.48 -5.15 -7.31
C ALA A 126 8.23 -3.89 -7.74
N LEU A 127 9.39 -3.61 -7.16
CA LEU A 127 10.20 -2.44 -7.50
C LEU A 127 10.86 -2.63 -8.88
N PRO A 128 11.09 -1.53 -9.61
CA PRO A 128 11.65 -1.58 -10.96
C PRO A 128 13.08 -2.14 -11.04
#